data_1cecdb1df5f5e626cae0665a4ba74077
#
_entry.id   1cecdb1df5f5e626cae0665a4ba74077
#
_cell.length_a   1.000
_cell.length_b   1.000
_cell.length_c   1.000
_cell.angle_alpha   90.00
_cell.angle_beta   90.00
_cell.angle_gamma   90.00
#
_symmetry.space_group_name_H-M   'P 1'
#
loop_
_entity.id
_entity.type
_entity.pdbx_description
1 polymer ?
#
loop_
_entity_poly.entity_id
_entity_poly.type
_entity_poly.pdbx_seq_one_letter_code
_entity_poly.pdbx_strand_id
1 'polypeptide(L)'
;MSLSVLNEDKDVPDEYRESTKRAMGTVRVVAAAAAKHGEQAVGPLYTELGTLLHNQGLGKEPERLREVRERALEAAGLEKELADAADSEEWDDAIRASHNEGIDLVGQEVGTPVIRVGANAFFGPVITKIIRGEDAGRLWDGVLAVTAFDDFFELKRSRTKRPQFD
;
A
#
# COMPACT_ATOMS: atom_id res chain seq x y z
N MET A 1 -2.25 5.12 2.46
CA MET A 1 -1.44 4.95 3.69
C MET A 1 0.03 4.73 3.34
N SER A 2 0.97 5.12 4.22
CA SER A 2 2.42 4.93 4.05
C SER A 2 3.00 4.15 5.22
N LEU A 3 3.75 3.05 4.94
CA LEU A 3 4.48 2.30 5.97
C LEU A 3 5.67 3.11 6.52
N SER A 4 6.20 4.06 5.77
CA SER A 4 7.23 4.98 6.26
C SER A 4 6.67 5.87 7.37
N VAL A 5 5.52 6.48 7.14
CA VAL A 5 4.82 7.31 8.14
C VAL A 5 4.40 6.46 9.34
N LEU A 6 3.81 5.29 9.11
CA LEU A 6 3.36 4.40 10.19
C LEU A 6 4.47 3.98 11.17
N ASN A 7 5.70 3.93 10.69
CA ASN A 7 6.84 3.39 11.45
C ASN A 7 7.90 4.45 11.77
N GLU A 8 7.65 5.73 11.52
CA GLU A 8 8.66 6.78 11.71
C GLU A 8 9.13 6.90 13.17
N ASP A 9 8.20 6.76 14.12
CA ASP A 9 8.45 6.86 15.56
C ASP A 9 8.59 5.50 16.25
N LYS A 10 8.50 4.38 15.49
CA LYS A 10 8.61 3.04 16.06
C LYS A 10 10.05 2.56 16.09
N ASP A 11 10.37 1.77 17.11
CA ASP A 11 11.64 1.05 17.18
C ASP A 11 11.59 -0.14 16.20
N VAL A 12 12.18 0.05 15.02
CA VAL A 12 12.25 -0.95 13.96
C VAL A 12 13.70 -1.14 13.51
N PRO A 13 14.08 -2.34 13.02
CA PRO A 13 15.42 -2.58 12.50
C PRO A 13 15.81 -1.55 11.42
N ASP A 14 17.10 -1.12 11.42
CA ASP A 14 17.60 -0.11 10.48
C ASP A 14 17.38 -0.49 9.02
N GLU A 15 17.57 -1.75 8.66
CA GLU A 15 17.30 -2.25 7.31
C GLU A 15 15.83 -2.03 6.89
N TYR A 16 14.90 -2.24 7.81
CA TYR A 16 13.47 -2.01 7.57
C TYR A 16 13.18 -0.51 7.44
N ARG A 17 13.77 0.32 8.29
CA ARG A 17 13.64 1.78 8.23
C ARG A 17 14.14 2.33 6.89
N GLU A 18 15.31 1.88 6.46
CA GLU A 18 15.85 2.27 5.15
C GLU A 18 14.98 1.79 3.97
N SER A 19 14.43 0.60 4.08
CA SER A 19 13.51 0.07 3.07
C SER A 19 12.23 0.91 2.96
N THR A 20 11.63 1.29 4.09
CA THR A 20 10.41 2.11 4.11
C THR A 20 10.68 3.54 3.64
N LYS A 21 11.84 4.14 3.96
CA LYS A 21 12.24 5.45 3.41
C LYS A 21 12.33 5.41 1.88
N ARG A 22 12.96 4.37 1.31
CA ARG A 22 13.01 4.21 -0.15
C ARG A 22 11.62 4.03 -0.77
N ALA A 23 10.73 3.31 -0.08
CA ALA A 23 9.35 3.15 -0.52
C ALA A 23 8.58 4.47 -0.52
N MET A 24 8.91 5.41 0.39
CA MET A 24 8.27 6.73 0.46
C MET A 24 8.35 7.48 -0.87
N GLY A 25 9.49 7.43 -1.57
CA GLY A 25 9.62 8.05 -2.90
C GLY A 25 8.60 7.50 -3.91
N THR A 26 8.28 6.21 -3.87
CA THR A 26 7.22 5.64 -4.73
C THR A 26 5.83 6.13 -4.32
N VAL A 27 5.58 6.30 -3.01
CA VAL A 27 4.32 6.85 -2.51
C VAL A 27 4.13 8.31 -2.94
N ARG A 28 5.21 9.12 -2.95
CA ARG A 28 5.21 10.49 -3.46
C ARG A 28 4.82 10.57 -4.94
N VAL A 29 5.33 9.66 -5.76
CA VAL A 29 4.92 9.56 -7.19
C VAL A 29 3.44 9.28 -7.32
N VAL A 30 2.89 8.37 -6.52
CA VAL A 30 1.44 8.10 -6.52
C VAL A 30 0.64 9.31 -6.06
N ALA A 31 1.09 10.03 -5.04
CA ALA A 31 0.44 11.25 -4.57
C ALA A 31 0.45 12.36 -5.64
N ALA A 32 1.58 12.55 -6.33
CA ALA A 32 1.71 13.49 -7.45
C ALA A 32 0.77 13.14 -8.61
N ALA A 33 0.67 11.85 -8.95
CA ALA A 33 -0.24 11.37 -9.99
C ALA A 33 -1.70 11.61 -9.60
N ALA A 34 -2.08 11.33 -8.35
CA ALA A 34 -3.42 11.60 -7.84
C ALA A 34 -3.77 13.10 -7.86
N ALA A 35 -2.85 13.96 -7.45
CA ALA A 35 -3.04 15.41 -7.46
C ALA A 35 -3.23 15.98 -8.88
N LYS A 36 -2.49 15.45 -9.86
CA LYS A 36 -2.52 15.93 -11.22
C LYS A 36 -3.68 15.34 -12.05
N HIS A 37 -3.97 14.06 -11.87
CA HIS A 37 -4.91 13.30 -12.71
C HIS A 37 -6.15 12.82 -11.97
N GLY A 38 -6.24 13.03 -10.65
CA GLY A 38 -7.34 12.55 -9.82
C GLY A 38 -7.13 11.12 -9.31
N GLU A 39 -7.97 10.72 -8.36
CA GLU A 39 -7.89 9.39 -7.71
C GLU A 39 -8.02 8.20 -8.69
N GLN A 40 -8.65 8.38 -9.83
CA GLN A 40 -8.75 7.35 -10.85
C GLN A 40 -7.40 6.92 -11.44
N ALA A 41 -6.36 7.74 -11.32
CA ALA A 41 -5.02 7.39 -11.79
C ALA A 41 -4.29 6.42 -10.83
N VAL A 42 -4.69 6.38 -9.55
CA VAL A 42 -4.01 5.60 -8.52
C VAL A 42 -4.08 4.10 -8.78
N GLY A 43 -5.26 3.58 -9.12
CA GLY A 43 -5.48 2.15 -9.32
C GLY A 43 -4.59 1.54 -10.41
N PRO A 44 -4.64 2.07 -11.65
CA PRO A 44 -3.75 1.64 -12.74
C PRO A 44 -2.27 1.74 -12.37
N LEU A 45 -1.84 2.88 -11.85
CA LEU A 45 -0.43 3.09 -11.46
C LEU A 45 0.00 2.11 -10.36
N TYR A 46 -0.84 1.88 -9.34
CA TYR A 46 -0.56 0.91 -8.27
C TYR A 46 -0.39 -0.52 -8.81
N THR A 47 -1.21 -0.91 -9.79
CA THR A 47 -1.14 -2.22 -10.45
C THR A 47 0.20 -2.40 -11.17
N GLU A 48 0.63 -1.41 -11.94
CA GLU A 48 1.89 -1.46 -12.68
C GLU A 48 3.10 -1.45 -11.74
N LEU A 49 3.09 -0.59 -10.71
CA LEU A 49 4.11 -0.59 -9.67
C LEU A 49 4.20 -1.94 -8.95
N GLY A 50 3.06 -2.51 -8.56
CA GLY A 50 3.00 -3.81 -7.90
C GLY A 50 3.57 -4.93 -8.77
N THR A 51 3.25 -4.92 -10.06
CA THR A 51 3.76 -5.89 -11.04
C THR A 51 5.28 -5.81 -11.17
N LEU A 52 5.83 -4.62 -11.33
CA LEU A 52 7.26 -4.41 -11.46
C LEU A 52 8.02 -4.73 -10.16
N LEU A 53 7.55 -4.19 -9.05
CA LEU A 53 8.24 -4.30 -7.75
C LEU A 53 8.19 -5.72 -7.18
N HIS A 54 7.04 -6.39 -7.28
CA HIS A 54 6.78 -7.66 -6.61
C HIS A 54 6.83 -8.87 -7.55
N ASN A 55 6.05 -8.88 -8.63
CA ASN A 55 6.01 -10.03 -9.53
C ASN A 55 7.31 -10.17 -10.34
N GLN A 56 7.90 -9.06 -10.81
CA GLN A 56 9.18 -9.05 -11.51
C GLN A 56 10.38 -8.93 -10.55
N GLY A 57 10.16 -8.68 -9.26
CA GLY A 57 11.19 -8.65 -8.23
C GLY A 57 12.10 -7.41 -8.22
N LEU A 58 11.81 -6.39 -9.04
CA LEU A 58 12.65 -5.19 -9.19
C LEU A 58 12.70 -4.32 -7.92
N GLY A 59 11.79 -4.51 -6.98
CA GLY A 59 11.83 -3.83 -5.67
C GLY A 59 13.05 -4.16 -4.82
N LYS A 60 13.82 -5.20 -5.18
CA LYS A 60 15.07 -5.58 -4.51
C LYS A 60 16.30 -4.86 -5.07
N GLU A 61 16.15 -4.06 -6.11
CA GLU A 61 17.19 -3.35 -6.84
C GLU A 61 17.01 -1.84 -6.65
N PRO A 62 17.51 -1.25 -5.53
CA PRO A 62 17.26 0.17 -5.21
C PRO A 62 17.68 1.15 -6.32
N GLU A 63 18.76 0.83 -7.03
CA GLU A 63 19.29 1.62 -8.14
C GLU A 63 18.34 1.68 -9.34
N ARG A 64 17.41 0.75 -9.46
CA ARG A 64 16.42 0.70 -10.55
C ARG A 64 15.07 1.32 -10.20
N LEU A 65 14.88 1.81 -8.98
CA LEU A 65 13.57 2.32 -8.54
C LEU A 65 13.08 3.51 -9.39
N ARG A 66 13.98 4.35 -9.91
CA ARG A 66 13.60 5.41 -10.84
C ARG A 66 13.04 4.83 -12.14
N GLU A 67 13.77 3.91 -12.77
CA GLU A 67 13.33 3.20 -13.98
C GLU A 67 11.95 2.52 -13.76
N VAL A 68 11.79 1.86 -12.60
CA VAL A 68 10.54 1.19 -12.24
C VAL A 68 9.37 2.18 -12.21
N ARG A 69 9.54 3.34 -11.57
CA ARG A 69 8.51 4.38 -11.49
C ARG A 69 8.16 4.95 -12.86
N GLU A 70 9.17 5.27 -13.69
CA GLU A 70 8.97 5.77 -15.06
C GLU A 70 8.20 4.76 -15.91
N ARG A 71 8.58 3.49 -15.89
CA ARG A 71 7.88 2.41 -16.63
C ARG A 71 6.45 2.20 -16.15
N ALA A 72 6.22 2.25 -14.82
CA ALA A 72 4.89 2.10 -14.27
C ALA A 72 3.98 3.26 -14.67
N LEU A 73 4.50 4.49 -14.67
CA LEU A 73 3.78 5.69 -15.11
C LEU A 73 3.40 5.57 -16.58
N GLU A 74 4.34 5.26 -17.46
CA GLU A 74 4.08 5.08 -18.89
C GLU A 74 3.05 3.98 -19.16
N ALA A 75 3.15 2.84 -18.48
CA ALA A 75 2.20 1.73 -18.60
C ALA A 75 0.79 2.11 -18.11
N ALA A 76 0.70 2.98 -17.10
CA ALA A 76 -0.55 3.54 -16.60
C ALA A 76 -1.10 4.71 -17.47
N GLY A 77 -0.42 5.08 -18.56
CA GLY A 77 -0.81 6.19 -19.42
C GLY A 77 -0.54 7.58 -18.84
N LEU A 78 0.43 7.68 -17.94
CA LEU A 78 0.83 8.91 -17.25
C LEU A 78 2.21 9.38 -17.71
N GLU A 79 2.51 10.65 -17.48
CA GLU A 79 3.81 11.23 -17.84
C GLU A 79 4.92 10.68 -16.93
N LYS A 80 6.00 10.17 -17.53
CA LYS A 80 7.13 9.61 -16.79
C LYS A 80 7.86 10.63 -15.91
N GLU A 81 7.75 11.93 -16.23
CA GLU A 81 8.32 13.02 -15.46
C GLU A 81 7.76 13.11 -14.04
N LEU A 82 6.58 12.54 -13.79
CA LEU A 82 6.04 12.40 -12.42
C LEU A 82 6.95 11.55 -11.51
N ALA A 83 7.87 10.77 -12.06
CA ALA A 83 8.88 10.05 -11.29
C ALA A 83 9.79 10.98 -10.47
N ASP A 84 9.96 12.24 -10.89
CA ASP A 84 10.76 13.25 -10.18
C ASP A 84 10.15 13.60 -8.80
N ALA A 85 8.84 13.41 -8.63
CA ALA A 85 8.16 13.60 -7.35
C ALA A 85 8.73 12.71 -6.23
N ALA A 86 9.41 11.62 -6.58
CA ALA A 86 10.02 10.71 -5.60
C ALA A 86 11.01 11.43 -4.67
N ASP A 87 11.68 12.45 -5.17
CA ASP A 87 12.73 13.19 -4.47
C ASP A 87 12.22 14.54 -3.89
N SER A 88 10.90 14.82 -4.02
CA SER A 88 10.27 16.04 -3.51
C SER A 88 9.43 15.76 -2.26
N GLU A 89 9.70 16.52 -1.18
CA GLU A 89 8.93 16.44 0.06
C GLU A 89 7.60 17.23 0.02
N GLU A 90 7.30 17.92 -1.08
CA GLU A 90 6.06 18.70 -1.24
C GLU A 90 4.79 17.83 -1.12
N TRP A 91 4.91 16.51 -1.33
CA TRP A 91 3.82 15.55 -1.27
C TRP A 91 3.58 14.96 0.12
N ASP A 92 4.50 15.20 1.07
CA ASP A 92 4.50 14.51 2.37
C ASP A 92 3.28 14.86 3.22
N ASP A 93 2.82 16.10 3.20
CA ASP A 93 1.62 16.52 3.92
C ASP A 93 0.35 15.83 3.38
N ALA A 94 0.22 15.72 2.06
CA ALA A 94 -0.90 15.01 1.43
C ALA A 94 -0.85 13.49 1.75
N ILE A 95 0.34 12.91 1.77
CA ILE A 95 0.54 11.51 2.14
C ILE A 95 0.18 11.29 3.60
N ARG A 96 0.58 12.17 4.50
CA ARG A 96 0.23 12.10 5.94
C ARG A 96 -1.27 12.26 6.15
N ALA A 97 -1.92 13.18 5.48
CA ALA A 97 -3.36 13.36 5.54
C ALA A 97 -4.11 12.07 5.12
N SER A 98 -3.75 11.50 3.96
CA SER A 98 -4.31 10.22 3.48
C SER A 98 -3.96 9.03 4.38
N HIS A 99 -2.77 9.05 5.02
CA HIS A 99 -2.39 8.03 6.00
C HIS A 99 -3.28 8.11 7.24
N ASN A 100 -3.44 9.31 7.81
CA ASN A 100 -4.22 9.53 9.03
C ASN A 100 -5.69 9.18 8.82
N GLU A 101 -6.27 9.50 7.66
CA GLU A 101 -7.64 9.10 7.33
C GLU A 101 -7.86 7.58 7.48
N GLY A 102 -6.85 6.77 7.12
CA GLY A 102 -6.93 5.31 7.25
C GLY A 102 -6.59 4.82 8.66
N ILE A 103 -5.51 5.36 9.27
CA ILE A 103 -5.00 4.84 10.53
C ILE A 103 -5.91 5.21 11.73
N ASP A 104 -6.55 6.37 11.68
CA ASP A 104 -7.46 6.83 12.74
C ASP A 104 -8.69 5.92 12.89
N LEU A 105 -9.00 5.12 11.86
CA LEU A 105 -10.11 4.16 11.89
C LEU A 105 -9.76 2.88 12.66
N VAL A 106 -8.47 2.50 12.74
CA VAL A 106 -8.05 1.17 13.21
C VAL A 106 -6.96 1.22 14.29
N GLY A 107 -6.41 2.41 14.58
CA GLY A 107 -5.34 2.60 15.56
C GLY A 107 -3.95 2.34 15.00
N GLN A 108 -2.92 2.56 15.85
CA GLN A 108 -1.51 2.60 15.44
C GLN A 108 -0.81 1.22 15.42
N GLU A 109 -1.40 0.18 16.04
CA GLU A 109 -0.80 -1.15 16.16
C GLU A 109 -1.20 -2.10 15.03
N VAL A 110 -1.21 -1.57 13.81
CA VAL A 110 -1.66 -2.26 12.61
C VAL A 110 -0.64 -2.10 11.47
N GLY A 111 -0.98 -2.60 10.31
CA GLY A 111 -0.25 -2.43 9.06
C GLY A 111 -1.21 -2.15 7.91
N THR A 112 -0.87 -2.68 6.74
CA THR A 112 -1.71 -2.64 5.56
C THR A 112 -2.07 -4.06 5.10
N PRO A 113 -3.24 -4.25 4.47
CA PRO A 113 -4.26 -3.26 4.11
C PRO A 113 -5.16 -2.85 5.29
N VAL A 114 -5.83 -1.70 5.15
CA VAL A 114 -6.99 -1.34 5.96
C VAL A 114 -8.21 -1.35 5.04
N ILE A 115 -9.26 -2.03 5.46
CA ILE A 115 -10.53 -2.10 4.72
C ILE A 115 -11.62 -1.44 5.56
N ARG A 116 -12.38 -0.54 4.94
CA ARG A 116 -13.58 0.06 5.52
C ARG A 116 -14.82 -0.44 4.80
N VAL A 117 -15.78 -0.93 5.57
CA VAL A 117 -17.10 -1.35 5.07
C VAL A 117 -18.17 -0.63 5.90
N GLY A 118 -18.87 0.32 5.29
CA GLY A 118 -19.83 1.17 6.02
C GLY A 118 -19.14 2.01 7.10
N ALA A 119 -19.57 1.83 8.35
CA ALA A 119 -19.03 2.51 9.52
C ALA A 119 -17.76 1.81 10.07
N ASN A 120 -17.61 0.52 9.86
CA ASN A 120 -16.56 -0.31 10.45
C ASN A 120 -15.33 -0.43 9.56
N ALA A 121 -14.15 -0.40 10.17
CA ALA A 121 -12.88 -0.57 9.51
C ALA A 121 -11.99 -1.56 10.25
N PHE A 122 -11.17 -2.31 9.50
CA PHE A 122 -10.27 -3.33 10.04
C PHE A 122 -8.93 -3.31 9.34
N PHE A 123 -7.87 -3.63 10.08
CA PHE A 123 -6.61 -4.05 9.51
C PHE A 123 -6.74 -5.47 8.97
N GLY A 124 -6.50 -5.64 7.68
CA GLY A 124 -6.59 -6.94 6.98
C GLY A 124 -7.64 -6.94 5.88
N PRO A 125 -7.95 -8.13 5.32
CA PRO A 125 -7.35 -9.43 5.62
C PRO A 125 -5.88 -9.52 5.19
N VAL A 126 -5.00 -10.02 6.05
CA VAL A 126 -3.59 -10.25 5.72
C VAL A 126 -3.45 -11.66 5.16
N ILE A 127 -3.23 -11.76 3.86
CA ILE A 127 -3.08 -13.02 3.12
C ILE A 127 -1.68 -13.11 2.52
N THR A 128 -1.12 -14.31 2.44
CA THR A 128 0.24 -14.54 1.93
C THR A 128 0.27 -15.24 0.59
N LYS A 129 -0.90 -15.57 0.03
CA LYS A 129 -1.04 -16.17 -1.31
C LYS A 129 -2.22 -15.53 -2.01
N ILE A 130 -2.10 -15.30 -3.33
CA ILE A 130 -3.21 -14.80 -4.14
C ILE A 130 -4.33 -15.85 -4.15
N ILE A 131 -5.51 -15.48 -3.65
CA ILE A 131 -6.71 -16.30 -3.67
C ILE A 131 -7.51 -15.88 -4.89
N ARG A 132 -8.03 -16.85 -5.67
CA ARG A 132 -8.68 -16.59 -6.95
C ARG A 132 -10.06 -17.28 -7.04
N GLY A 133 -10.88 -16.81 -7.98
CA GLY A 133 -12.20 -17.40 -8.28
C GLY A 133 -13.13 -17.41 -7.08
N GLU A 134 -13.90 -18.48 -6.93
CA GLU A 134 -14.91 -18.65 -5.88
C GLU A 134 -14.34 -18.53 -4.46
N ASP A 135 -13.10 -18.99 -4.24
CA ASP A 135 -12.47 -18.88 -2.92
C ASP A 135 -12.18 -17.41 -2.54
N ALA A 136 -11.87 -16.55 -3.52
CA ALA A 136 -11.73 -15.11 -3.27
C ALA A 136 -13.09 -14.48 -2.88
N GLY A 137 -14.17 -14.86 -3.57
CA GLY A 137 -15.54 -14.45 -3.21
C GLY A 137 -15.91 -14.89 -1.81
N ARG A 138 -15.70 -16.16 -1.48
CA ARG A 138 -15.99 -16.71 -0.15
C ARG A 138 -15.19 -16.01 0.97
N LEU A 139 -13.91 -15.65 0.69
CA LEU A 139 -13.13 -14.88 1.65
C LEU A 139 -13.73 -13.49 1.85
N TRP A 140 -14.13 -12.83 0.76
CA TRP A 140 -14.76 -11.52 0.81
C TRP A 140 -16.07 -11.54 1.58
N ASP A 141 -16.93 -12.53 1.33
CA ASP A 141 -18.19 -12.72 2.07
C ASP A 141 -17.93 -12.87 3.58
N GLY A 142 -16.86 -13.60 3.94
CA GLY A 142 -16.41 -13.72 5.33
C GLY A 142 -15.97 -12.39 5.94
N VAL A 143 -15.25 -11.55 5.18
CA VAL A 143 -14.88 -10.19 5.62
C VAL A 143 -16.13 -9.36 5.83
N LEU A 144 -17.07 -9.35 4.89
CA LEU A 144 -18.33 -8.61 5.03
C LEU A 144 -19.12 -9.08 6.27
N ALA A 145 -19.16 -10.39 6.51
CA ALA A 145 -19.86 -10.95 7.66
C ALA A 145 -19.29 -10.45 9.00
N VAL A 146 -17.96 -10.44 9.18
CA VAL A 146 -17.35 -9.97 10.43
C VAL A 146 -17.43 -8.45 10.58
N THR A 147 -17.31 -7.70 9.48
CA THR A 147 -17.40 -6.23 9.51
C THR A 147 -18.81 -5.70 9.78
N ALA A 148 -19.82 -6.56 9.71
CA ALA A 148 -21.21 -6.19 10.03
C ALA A 148 -21.48 -6.06 11.54
N PHE A 149 -20.54 -6.45 12.39
CA PHE A 149 -20.72 -6.43 13.85
C PHE A 149 -19.86 -5.33 14.49
N ASP A 150 -20.50 -4.36 15.12
CA ASP A 150 -19.84 -3.22 15.78
C ASP A 150 -18.93 -3.64 16.94
N ASP A 151 -19.23 -4.75 17.58
CA ASP A 151 -18.47 -5.29 18.73
C ASP A 151 -17.40 -6.33 18.30
N PHE A 152 -17.14 -6.48 17.01
CA PHE A 152 -16.08 -7.36 16.52
C PHE A 152 -14.83 -6.52 16.24
N PHE A 153 -13.72 -6.80 16.96
CA PHE A 153 -12.51 -5.97 16.90
C PHE A 153 -11.32 -6.65 16.25
N GLU A 154 -11.10 -7.95 16.50
CA GLU A 154 -9.88 -8.61 16.02
C GLU A 154 -10.06 -10.12 15.75
N LEU A 155 -9.46 -10.58 14.66
CA LEU A 155 -9.20 -11.99 14.37
C LEU A 155 -7.76 -12.13 13.88
N LYS A 156 -6.90 -12.73 14.71
CA LYS A 156 -5.46 -12.80 14.45
C LYS A 156 -4.89 -14.19 14.70
N ARG A 157 -3.89 -14.56 13.89
CA ARG A 157 -3.02 -15.71 14.15
C ARG A 157 -1.58 -15.40 13.76
N SER A 158 -0.60 -16.17 14.25
CA SER A 158 0.80 -16.04 13.86
C SER A 158 0.99 -16.32 12.37
N ARG A 159 1.70 -15.43 11.68
CA ARG A 159 2.06 -15.60 10.27
C ARG A 159 3.31 -16.47 10.16
N THR A 160 3.16 -17.64 9.52
CA THR A 160 4.26 -18.62 9.34
C THR A 160 4.79 -18.67 7.90
N LYS A 161 4.20 -17.90 6.98
CA LYS A 161 4.57 -17.86 5.56
C LYS A 161 4.88 -16.44 5.11
N ARG A 162 5.79 -16.31 4.17
CA ARG A 162 6.06 -15.04 3.46
C ARG A 162 5.06 -14.85 2.31
N PRO A 163 4.83 -13.61 1.84
CA PRO A 163 4.03 -13.35 0.65
C PRO A 163 4.54 -14.11 -0.57
N GLN A 164 3.60 -14.62 -1.38
CA GLN A 164 3.82 -15.34 -2.65
C GLN A 164 3.01 -14.60 -3.72
N PHE A 165 3.63 -14.30 -4.86
CA PHE A 165 3.06 -13.48 -5.94
C PHE A 165 2.84 -14.28 -7.23
N ASP A 166 2.87 -15.60 -7.18
CA ASP A 166 2.65 -16.58 -8.25
C ASP A 166 1.16 -16.96 -8.41
#